data_856e1aef18d518574caf37aa866351a9
#
_entry.id   856e1aef18d518574caf37aa866351a9
#
_cell.length_a   1.000
_cell.length_b   1.000
_cell.length_c   1.000
_cell.angle_alpha   90.00
_cell.angle_beta   90.00
_cell.angle_gamma   90.00
#
_symmetry.space_group_name_H-M   'P 1'
#
loop_
_entity.id
_entity.type
_entity.pdbx_description
1 polymer ?
#
loop_
_entity_poly.entity_id
_entity_poly.type
_entity_poly.pdbx_seq_one_letter_code
_entity_poly.pdbx_strand_id
1 'polypeptide(L)'
;MYSNKENVNILTALLVEHGIQHAVVCPGSRNAPLTHNLVSCPDIECCNVVDERSAGFYALGMALATASPVAVCVTSGSALLNLLPAVAEASYQRVPLVVISADRPPQWIDQLDGQTLPQADALGRFVRKAVSLPEPHNDEERWYCNRLVNEALLATRRQGGGPVHINVPLTEPLYEFTVEALPQERAIFMAPARSDKRLLRECAGNLLFSERPLIVVGQTLRDELLVDDFAGLPKPVVVLNEALSIGCGPCHFDEVLAGQMLPEAFMPDFVLYLGGHLVSKRLKQYLRQLPASTAVWAVSEDGQVRDTFMSMCGLIEGHPADVLADLAELTAGMPMKDSSDFCERWNQVLTRAAEAAESEQLPFSANVAVRMLEASLPDEDDVARHYANSTAVRLANRYARGYVYCNRGTNGIEGTLSTAAGFSLVHDGLVVCVVGDLSFFYDQNALWQNALRGNLRILLLNNGGGGIFERFEGLRQSPARESVMACHTTSAEGICRSYGIGYSQVRNMHELEAGLRWLTEKPAQAIPSSARKDASKAKRGTDAVSHGPHGALLLEVMLDVSQ
;
A
#
# COMPACT_ATOMS: atom_id res chain seq x y z
N MET A 1 19.22 20.57 -20.44
CA MET A 1 18.78 20.25 -21.81
C MET A 1 17.79 19.09 -21.73
N TYR A 2 16.72 19.14 -22.50
CA TYR A 2 15.66 18.14 -22.55
C TYR A 2 15.61 17.45 -23.92
N SER A 3 14.86 16.36 -24.03
CA SER A 3 14.68 15.62 -25.28
C SER A 3 14.10 16.51 -26.38
N ASN A 4 14.42 16.20 -27.64
CA ASN A 4 13.78 16.80 -28.80
C ASN A 4 12.35 16.27 -29.06
N LYS A 5 11.86 15.31 -28.24
CA LYS A 5 10.51 14.74 -28.35
C LYS A 5 9.49 15.63 -27.66
N GLU A 6 8.61 16.25 -28.43
CA GLU A 6 7.66 17.24 -27.92
C GLU A 6 6.63 16.62 -26.97
N ASN A 7 6.09 15.44 -27.29
CA ASN A 7 5.16 14.71 -26.37
C ASN A 7 5.82 14.40 -25.02
N VAL A 8 7.11 14.11 -24.99
CA VAL A 8 7.87 13.87 -23.75
C VAL A 8 8.02 15.16 -22.95
N ASN A 9 8.26 16.28 -23.62
CA ASN A 9 8.39 17.59 -22.97
C ASN A 9 7.04 18.06 -22.40
N ILE A 10 5.94 17.92 -23.14
CA ILE A 10 4.57 18.21 -22.68
C ILE A 10 4.23 17.36 -21.44
N LEU A 11 4.49 16.06 -21.51
CA LEU A 11 4.26 15.14 -20.38
C LEU A 11 5.06 15.58 -19.14
N THR A 12 6.36 15.83 -19.31
CA THR A 12 7.22 16.22 -18.17
C THR A 12 6.76 17.54 -17.54
N ALA A 13 6.42 18.55 -18.35
CA ALA A 13 5.91 19.82 -17.86
C ALA A 13 4.61 19.64 -17.06
N LEU A 14 3.66 18.84 -17.56
CA LEU A 14 2.39 18.61 -16.88
C LEU A 14 2.53 17.73 -15.62
N LEU A 15 3.50 16.82 -15.55
CA LEU A 15 3.82 16.11 -14.31
C LEU A 15 4.20 17.11 -13.20
N VAL A 16 5.05 18.09 -13.51
CA VAL A 16 5.44 19.16 -12.57
C VAL A 16 4.24 20.01 -12.17
N GLU A 17 3.45 20.49 -13.13
CA GLU A 17 2.28 21.33 -12.88
C GLU A 17 1.20 20.62 -12.02
N HIS A 18 1.09 19.30 -12.12
CA HIS A 18 0.19 18.49 -11.28
C HIS A 18 0.83 18.04 -9.95
N GLY A 19 2.04 18.50 -9.64
CA GLY A 19 2.72 18.29 -8.36
C GLY A 19 3.30 16.90 -8.18
N ILE A 20 3.68 16.21 -9.27
CA ILE A 20 4.38 14.92 -9.19
C ILE A 20 5.87 15.18 -8.98
N GLN A 21 6.36 14.87 -7.79
CA GLN A 21 7.71 15.16 -7.34
C GLN A 21 8.64 13.94 -7.33
N HIS A 22 8.09 12.73 -7.49
CA HIS A 22 8.88 11.50 -7.43
C HIS A 22 8.60 10.62 -8.64
N ALA A 23 9.66 9.99 -9.16
CA ALA A 23 9.56 9.02 -10.23
C ALA A 23 10.49 7.82 -9.99
N VAL A 24 9.97 6.62 -10.24
CA VAL A 24 10.76 5.39 -10.32
C VAL A 24 11.01 5.10 -11.79
N VAL A 25 12.27 4.94 -12.19
CA VAL A 25 12.63 4.70 -13.58
C VAL A 25 13.34 3.36 -13.74
N CYS A 26 12.92 2.59 -14.74
CA CYS A 26 13.56 1.34 -15.10
C CYS A 26 14.50 1.53 -16.29
N PRO A 27 15.61 0.75 -16.38
CA PRO A 27 16.53 0.84 -17.49
C PRO A 27 15.88 0.40 -18.80
N GLY A 28 16.27 1.04 -19.90
CA GLY A 28 15.81 0.67 -21.24
C GLY A 28 16.23 1.72 -22.28
N SER A 29 16.26 1.32 -23.54
CA SER A 29 16.63 2.23 -24.64
C SER A 29 15.45 3.06 -25.13
N ARG A 30 14.25 2.44 -25.25
CA ARG A 30 13.06 3.14 -25.78
C ARG A 30 12.57 4.25 -24.88
N ASN A 31 12.68 4.09 -23.56
CA ASN A 31 12.32 5.11 -22.59
C ASN A 31 13.43 6.15 -22.31
N ALA A 32 14.55 6.11 -23.02
CA ALA A 32 15.65 7.04 -22.78
C ALA A 32 15.24 8.53 -22.86
N PRO A 33 14.40 8.99 -23.81
CA PRO A 33 13.91 10.37 -23.82
C PRO A 33 13.12 10.73 -22.56
N LEU A 34 12.25 9.83 -22.07
CA LEU A 34 11.46 9.99 -20.86
C LEU A 34 12.35 10.02 -19.61
N THR A 35 13.21 9.02 -19.47
CA THR A 35 14.16 8.93 -18.36
C THR A 35 15.08 10.14 -18.30
N HIS A 36 15.60 10.59 -19.45
CA HIS A 36 16.45 11.77 -19.52
C HIS A 36 15.71 13.02 -19.00
N ASN A 37 14.48 13.25 -19.45
CA ASN A 37 13.69 14.39 -19.02
C ASN A 37 13.37 14.34 -17.53
N LEU A 38 12.92 13.19 -17.02
CA LEU A 38 12.61 13.02 -15.60
C LEU A 38 13.84 13.27 -14.70
N VAL A 39 15.00 12.70 -15.07
CA VAL A 39 16.25 12.88 -14.30
C VAL A 39 16.82 14.30 -14.43
N SER A 40 16.60 14.98 -15.56
CA SER A 40 17.09 16.34 -15.79
C SER A 40 16.18 17.42 -15.17
N CYS A 41 14.93 17.07 -14.82
CA CYS A 41 13.97 17.99 -14.23
C CYS A 41 14.31 18.20 -12.74
N PRO A 42 14.56 19.45 -12.29
CA PRO A 42 14.93 19.72 -10.90
C PRO A 42 13.79 19.50 -9.90
N ASP A 43 12.54 19.49 -10.40
CA ASP A 43 11.33 19.35 -9.59
C ASP A 43 10.91 17.88 -9.40
N ILE A 44 11.61 16.93 -10.05
CA ILE A 44 11.31 15.49 -9.96
C ILE A 44 12.55 14.73 -9.43
N GLU A 45 12.39 14.09 -8.27
CA GLU A 45 13.41 13.20 -7.72
C GLU A 45 13.23 11.79 -8.27
N CYS A 46 14.28 11.26 -8.93
CA CYS A 46 14.25 9.95 -9.59
C CYS A 46 14.98 8.88 -8.80
N CYS A 47 14.37 7.68 -8.71
CA CYS A 47 14.97 6.47 -8.22
C CYS A 47 15.06 5.42 -9.34
N ASN A 48 16.22 4.78 -9.51
CA ASN A 48 16.41 3.71 -10.50
C ASN A 48 16.12 2.35 -9.89
N VAL A 49 15.23 1.57 -10.50
CA VAL A 49 14.93 0.19 -10.12
C VAL A 49 14.97 -0.69 -11.36
N VAL A 50 15.73 -1.79 -11.31
CA VAL A 50 15.96 -2.64 -12.49
C VAL A 50 14.79 -3.59 -12.76
N ASP A 51 14.26 -4.25 -11.73
CA ASP A 51 13.10 -5.13 -11.82
C ASP A 51 11.82 -4.29 -11.85
N GLU A 52 11.10 -4.32 -12.96
CA GLU A 52 9.90 -3.50 -13.15
C GLU A 52 8.79 -3.86 -12.14
N ARG A 53 8.66 -5.11 -11.75
CA ARG A 53 7.69 -5.50 -10.72
C ARG A 53 8.03 -4.81 -9.40
N SER A 54 9.27 -4.89 -8.95
CA SER A 54 9.74 -4.15 -7.76
C SER A 54 9.58 -2.65 -7.95
N ALA A 55 9.86 -2.09 -9.13
CA ALA A 55 9.71 -0.66 -9.45
C ALA A 55 8.27 -0.18 -9.23
N GLY A 56 7.28 -0.95 -9.67
CA GLY A 56 5.88 -0.63 -9.44
C GLY A 56 5.53 -0.57 -7.96
N PHE A 57 6.02 -1.51 -7.16
CA PHE A 57 5.81 -1.52 -5.70
C PHE A 57 6.64 -0.45 -4.96
N TYR A 58 7.82 -0.08 -5.47
CA TYR A 58 8.56 1.09 -4.99
C TYR A 58 7.75 2.38 -5.16
N ALA A 59 7.19 2.58 -6.36
CA ALA A 59 6.32 3.73 -6.62
C ALA A 59 5.07 3.72 -5.72
N LEU A 60 4.47 2.55 -5.48
CA LEU A 60 3.37 2.37 -4.53
C LEU A 60 3.79 2.81 -3.11
N GLY A 61 4.94 2.35 -2.64
CA GLY A 61 5.47 2.71 -1.32
C GLY A 61 5.74 4.21 -1.18
N MET A 62 6.35 4.82 -2.19
CA MET A 62 6.57 6.27 -2.23
C MET A 62 5.25 7.06 -2.21
N ALA A 63 4.25 6.61 -2.98
CA ALA A 63 2.93 7.26 -3.01
C ALA A 63 2.19 7.15 -1.67
N LEU A 64 2.32 6.01 -0.96
CA LEU A 64 1.79 5.82 0.39
C LEU A 64 2.49 6.72 1.42
N ALA A 65 3.80 6.92 1.28
CA ALA A 65 4.58 7.76 2.19
C ALA A 65 4.29 9.26 2.02
N THR A 66 4.09 9.70 0.77
CA THR A 66 3.94 11.12 0.43
C THR A 66 2.48 11.56 0.30
N ALA A 67 1.53 10.61 0.35
CA ALA A 67 0.12 10.84 0.04
C ALA A 67 -0.10 11.59 -1.30
N SER A 68 0.78 11.36 -2.28
CA SER A 68 0.82 12.07 -3.56
C SER A 68 1.05 11.11 -4.73
N PRO A 69 0.63 11.46 -5.95
CA PRO A 69 0.90 10.63 -7.11
C PRO A 69 2.41 10.47 -7.38
N VAL A 70 2.83 9.26 -7.69
CA VAL A 70 4.22 8.92 -8.05
C VAL A 70 4.24 8.31 -9.45
N ALA A 71 5.21 8.73 -10.27
CA ALA A 71 5.40 8.17 -11.60
C ALA A 71 6.27 6.91 -11.57
N VAL A 72 5.96 5.93 -12.44
CA VAL A 72 6.84 4.81 -12.73
C VAL A 72 7.02 4.70 -14.24
N CYS A 73 8.27 4.76 -14.70
CA CYS A 73 8.61 4.81 -16.12
C CYS A 73 9.35 3.54 -16.55
N VAL A 74 8.81 2.85 -17.55
CA VAL A 74 9.34 1.61 -18.11
C VAL A 74 9.57 1.70 -19.62
N THR A 75 10.44 0.83 -20.12
CA THR A 75 10.66 0.66 -21.56
C THR A 75 9.51 -0.11 -22.21
N SER A 76 9.58 -0.32 -23.53
CA SER A 76 8.55 -1.03 -24.29
C SER A 76 8.55 -2.55 -24.05
N GLY A 77 7.46 -3.20 -24.40
CA GLY A 77 7.32 -4.66 -24.36
C GLY A 77 6.91 -5.19 -22.99
N SER A 78 7.46 -6.32 -22.60
CA SER A 78 7.10 -7.03 -21.36
C SER A 78 7.35 -6.23 -20.07
N ALA A 79 8.18 -5.19 -20.13
CA ALA A 79 8.45 -4.27 -19.02
C ALA A 79 7.15 -3.68 -18.43
N LEU A 80 6.22 -3.25 -19.31
CA LEU A 80 4.91 -2.77 -18.88
C LEU A 80 4.10 -3.85 -18.15
N LEU A 81 4.11 -5.09 -18.65
CA LEU A 81 3.32 -6.18 -18.04
C LEU A 81 3.86 -6.60 -16.67
N ASN A 82 5.15 -6.43 -16.43
CA ASN A 82 5.75 -6.67 -15.12
C ASN A 82 5.26 -5.70 -14.03
N LEU A 83 4.75 -4.52 -14.41
CA LEU A 83 4.13 -3.59 -13.46
C LEU A 83 2.73 -4.04 -12.98
N LEU A 84 2.07 -4.95 -13.69
CA LEU A 84 0.66 -5.27 -13.48
C LEU A 84 0.33 -5.69 -12.04
N PRO A 85 1.13 -6.48 -11.31
CA PRO A 85 0.86 -6.79 -9.90
C PRO A 85 0.77 -5.54 -9.02
N ALA A 86 1.70 -4.60 -9.17
CA ALA A 86 1.71 -3.36 -8.40
C ALA A 86 0.56 -2.43 -8.82
N VAL A 87 0.24 -2.36 -10.10
CA VAL A 87 -0.90 -1.58 -10.61
C VAL A 87 -2.23 -2.14 -10.11
N ALA A 88 -2.39 -3.47 -10.08
CA ALA A 88 -3.57 -4.10 -9.50
C ALA A 88 -3.71 -3.78 -8.00
N GLU A 89 -2.62 -3.88 -7.25
CA GLU A 89 -2.60 -3.53 -5.83
C GLU A 89 -2.97 -2.05 -5.61
N ALA A 90 -2.33 -1.13 -6.35
CA ALA A 90 -2.63 0.30 -6.31
C ALA A 90 -4.11 0.61 -6.66
N SER A 91 -4.67 -0.11 -7.63
CA SER A 91 -6.07 0.04 -8.02
C SER A 91 -7.03 -0.31 -6.89
N TYR A 92 -6.79 -1.41 -6.18
CA TYR A 92 -7.63 -1.83 -5.06
C TYR A 92 -7.44 -1.00 -3.79
N GLN A 93 -6.22 -0.47 -3.56
CA GLN A 93 -5.95 0.45 -2.47
C GLN A 93 -6.28 1.91 -2.81
N ARG A 94 -6.65 2.21 -4.06
CA ARG A 94 -6.91 3.58 -4.56
C ARG A 94 -5.67 4.49 -4.49
N VAL A 95 -4.48 3.91 -4.54
CA VAL A 95 -3.23 4.67 -4.52
C VAL A 95 -2.94 5.25 -5.91
N PRO A 96 -2.66 6.57 -6.00
CA PRO A 96 -2.43 7.23 -7.28
C PRO A 96 -1.04 6.91 -7.83
N LEU A 97 -0.96 6.06 -8.86
CA LEU A 97 0.26 5.82 -9.63
C LEU A 97 0.12 6.35 -11.05
N VAL A 98 1.18 6.95 -11.59
CA VAL A 98 1.26 7.35 -12.99
C VAL A 98 2.22 6.40 -13.71
N VAL A 99 1.65 5.38 -14.35
CA VAL A 99 2.42 4.42 -15.16
C VAL A 99 2.73 5.07 -16.50
N ILE A 100 4.01 5.21 -16.82
CA ILE A 100 4.51 5.76 -18.08
C ILE A 100 5.26 4.65 -18.80
N SER A 101 4.77 4.22 -19.97
CA SER A 101 5.44 3.24 -20.81
C SER A 101 5.90 3.88 -22.11
N ALA A 102 7.19 3.77 -22.43
CA ALA A 102 7.65 4.04 -23.77
C ALA A 102 7.14 2.95 -24.73
N ASP A 103 6.85 3.33 -25.96
CA ASP A 103 6.37 2.38 -26.96
C ASP A 103 7.03 2.61 -28.32
N ARG A 104 6.88 1.62 -29.19
CA ARG A 104 7.14 1.78 -30.61
C ARG A 104 6.00 2.55 -31.28
N PRO A 105 6.25 3.25 -32.41
CA PRO A 105 5.17 3.83 -33.21
C PRO A 105 4.14 2.76 -33.61
N PRO A 106 2.83 3.09 -33.66
CA PRO A 106 1.74 2.11 -33.84
C PRO A 106 1.88 1.21 -35.07
N GLN A 107 2.47 1.70 -36.14
CA GLN A 107 2.67 0.93 -37.39
C GLN A 107 3.65 -0.24 -37.24
N TRP A 108 4.46 -0.30 -36.20
CA TRP A 108 5.41 -1.37 -35.91
C TRP A 108 4.91 -2.43 -34.94
N ILE A 109 3.76 -2.19 -34.31
CA ILE A 109 3.19 -3.15 -33.36
C ILE A 109 2.73 -4.40 -34.12
N ASP A 110 3.08 -5.58 -33.60
CA ASP A 110 2.78 -6.90 -34.18
C ASP A 110 3.39 -7.12 -35.59
N GLN A 111 4.43 -6.37 -35.97
CA GLN A 111 5.14 -6.52 -37.21
C GLN A 111 6.49 -7.25 -37.06
N LEU A 112 6.65 -8.10 -36.03
CA LEU A 112 7.87 -8.82 -35.67
C LEU A 112 9.05 -7.89 -35.31
N ASP A 113 8.78 -6.63 -35.02
CA ASP A 113 9.77 -5.72 -34.46
C ASP A 113 10.04 -6.07 -32.97
N GLY A 114 11.31 -5.93 -32.53
CA GLY A 114 11.73 -6.35 -31.19
C GLY A 114 11.10 -5.52 -30.07
N GLN A 115 10.76 -6.14 -28.96
CA GLN A 115 10.15 -5.50 -27.77
C GLN A 115 8.87 -4.73 -28.09
N THR A 116 7.96 -5.32 -28.87
CA THR A 116 6.63 -4.76 -29.14
C THR A 116 5.54 -5.66 -28.59
N LEU A 117 4.46 -5.05 -28.14
CA LEU A 117 3.17 -5.66 -27.84
C LEU A 117 2.10 -4.54 -27.84
N PRO A 118 0.80 -4.86 -27.96
CA PRO A 118 -0.27 -3.87 -27.85
C PRO A 118 -0.34 -3.28 -26.43
N GLN A 119 0.31 -2.14 -26.19
CA GLN A 119 0.49 -1.55 -24.85
C GLN A 119 -0.67 -0.65 -24.42
N ALA A 120 -1.35 0.01 -25.35
CA ALA A 120 -2.31 1.09 -25.06
C ALA A 120 -3.32 0.75 -23.96
N ASP A 121 -3.87 -0.49 -23.97
CA ASP A 121 -4.86 -0.96 -22.99
C ASP A 121 -4.39 -2.20 -22.21
N ALA A 122 -3.08 -2.48 -22.20
CA ALA A 122 -2.54 -3.71 -21.64
C ALA A 122 -2.78 -3.88 -20.13
N LEU A 123 -2.94 -2.78 -19.38
CA LEU A 123 -3.25 -2.79 -17.95
C LEU A 123 -4.76 -2.93 -17.66
N GLY A 124 -5.59 -2.85 -18.70
CA GLY A 124 -7.03 -3.15 -18.65
C GLY A 124 -7.78 -2.38 -17.56
N ARG A 125 -8.64 -3.11 -16.85
CA ARG A 125 -9.52 -2.53 -15.82
C ARG A 125 -8.81 -2.04 -14.55
N PHE A 126 -7.53 -2.30 -14.40
CA PHE A 126 -6.79 -1.91 -13.19
C PHE A 126 -6.34 -0.46 -13.20
N VAL A 127 -6.47 0.25 -14.32
CA VAL A 127 -6.21 1.69 -14.39
C VAL A 127 -7.50 2.48 -14.53
N ARG A 128 -7.55 3.66 -13.90
CA ARG A 128 -8.69 4.58 -14.00
C ARG A 128 -8.82 5.21 -15.37
N LYS A 129 -7.69 5.43 -16.02
CA LYS A 129 -7.58 5.99 -17.36
C LYS A 129 -6.32 5.46 -18.04
N ALA A 130 -6.43 5.05 -19.29
CA ALA A 130 -5.31 4.79 -20.20
C ALA A 130 -5.36 5.79 -21.34
N VAL A 131 -4.20 6.35 -21.71
CA VAL A 131 -4.04 7.25 -22.86
C VAL A 131 -2.78 6.90 -23.63
N SER A 132 -2.77 7.17 -24.95
CA SER A 132 -1.58 7.04 -25.80
C SER A 132 -1.26 8.39 -26.40
N LEU A 133 -0.07 8.92 -26.12
CA LEU A 133 0.32 10.27 -26.53
C LEU A 133 0.89 10.25 -27.96
N PRO A 134 0.31 10.98 -28.90
CA PRO A 134 0.93 11.14 -30.23
C PRO A 134 2.24 11.94 -30.14
N GLU A 135 3.15 11.76 -31.11
CA GLU A 135 4.17 12.76 -31.40
C GLU A 135 3.50 13.89 -32.18
N PRO A 136 3.36 15.12 -31.62
CA PRO A 136 2.62 16.19 -32.28
C PRO A 136 3.44 16.82 -33.44
N HIS A 137 2.76 17.11 -34.53
CA HIS A 137 3.34 17.76 -35.74
C HIS A 137 2.68 19.12 -36.03
N ASN A 138 1.65 19.49 -35.27
CA ASN A 138 0.91 20.74 -35.41
C ASN A 138 0.25 21.12 -34.08
N ASP A 139 -0.33 22.34 -34.02
CA ASP A 139 -0.93 22.89 -32.81
C ASP A 139 -2.14 22.09 -32.30
N GLU A 140 -2.92 21.48 -33.20
CA GLU A 140 -4.08 20.66 -32.81
C GLU A 140 -3.63 19.35 -32.13
N GLU A 141 -2.61 18.69 -32.68
CA GLU A 141 -2.04 17.48 -32.07
C GLU A 141 -1.32 17.79 -30.76
N ARG A 142 -0.67 18.97 -30.69
CA ARG A 142 -0.08 19.47 -29.44
C ARG A 142 -1.13 19.68 -28.35
N TRP A 143 -2.23 20.37 -28.69
CA TRP A 143 -3.38 20.54 -27.80
C TRP A 143 -3.95 19.19 -27.38
N TYR A 144 -4.07 18.24 -28.31
CA TYR A 144 -4.57 16.90 -28.03
C TYR A 144 -3.67 16.15 -27.05
N CYS A 145 -2.35 16.22 -27.23
CA CYS A 145 -1.38 15.65 -26.30
C CYS A 145 -1.52 16.24 -24.87
N ASN A 146 -1.57 17.58 -24.76
CA ASN A 146 -1.81 18.26 -23.48
C ASN A 146 -3.10 17.79 -22.82
N ARG A 147 -4.21 17.71 -23.55
CA ARG A 147 -5.50 17.26 -23.04
C ARG A 147 -5.44 15.84 -22.50
N LEU A 148 -4.82 14.90 -23.23
CA LEU A 148 -4.74 13.50 -22.82
C LEU A 148 -3.95 13.34 -21.51
N VAL A 149 -2.84 14.08 -21.35
CA VAL A 149 -2.07 14.05 -20.10
C VAL A 149 -2.91 14.59 -18.93
N ASN A 150 -3.58 15.74 -19.12
CA ASN A 150 -4.47 16.29 -18.08
C ASN A 150 -5.59 15.30 -17.71
N GLU A 151 -6.26 14.66 -18.71
CA GLU A 151 -7.30 13.66 -18.45
C GLU A 151 -6.77 12.48 -17.62
N ALA A 152 -5.56 12.00 -17.90
CA ALA A 152 -4.94 10.92 -17.15
C ALA A 152 -4.60 11.37 -15.72
N LEU A 153 -3.93 12.51 -15.55
CA LEU A 153 -3.51 13.00 -14.25
C LEU A 153 -4.69 13.35 -13.33
N LEU A 154 -5.76 13.94 -13.87
CA LEU A 154 -7.00 14.17 -13.11
C LEU A 154 -7.66 12.87 -12.64
N ALA A 155 -7.59 11.80 -13.43
CA ALA A 155 -8.17 10.52 -13.07
C ALA A 155 -7.46 9.85 -11.88
N THR A 156 -6.22 10.23 -11.56
CA THR A 156 -5.50 9.71 -10.37
C THR A 156 -6.20 10.05 -9.06
N ARG A 157 -7.01 11.11 -9.03
CA ARG A 157 -7.69 11.64 -7.83
C ARG A 157 -9.21 11.59 -7.91
N ARG A 158 -9.77 11.19 -9.04
CA ARG A 158 -11.22 11.18 -9.27
C ARG A 158 -11.84 9.90 -8.72
N GLN A 159 -13.02 9.99 -8.09
CA GLN A 159 -13.80 8.83 -7.61
C GLN A 159 -12.95 7.88 -6.75
N GLY A 160 -12.34 8.42 -5.70
CA GLY A 160 -11.45 7.68 -4.80
C GLY A 160 -10.03 7.46 -5.33
N GLY A 161 -9.74 7.93 -6.54
CA GLY A 161 -8.39 7.84 -7.10
C GLY A 161 -7.94 6.46 -7.58
N GLY A 162 -6.68 6.37 -7.96
CA GLY A 162 -6.05 5.12 -8.38
C GLY A 162 -5.03 5.29 -9.51
N PRO A 163 -4.46 4.20 -10.02
CA PRO A 163 -3.44 4.24 -11.05
C PRO A 163 -3.99 4.65 -12.42
N VAL A 164 -3.13 5.28 -13.22
CA VAL A 164 -3.38 5.64 -14.62
C VAL A 164 -2.23 5.17 -15.51
N HIS A 165 -2.48 5.02 -16.81
CA HIS A 165 -1.48 4.61 -17.77
C HIS A 165 -1.33 5.64 -18.88
N ILE A 166 -0.11 6.09 -19.11
CA ILE A 166 0.29 6.98 -20.20
C ILE A 166 1.28 6.24 -21.10
N ASN A 167 0.80 5.72 -22.22
CA ASN A 167 1.62 5.09 -23.24
C ASN A 167 2.23 6.17 -24.14
N VAL A 168 3.54 6.11 -24.43
CA VAL A 168 4.27 7.13 -25.16
C VAL A 168 4.99 6.50 -26.35
N PRO A 169 4.35 6.42 -27.52
CA PRO A 169 5.02 6.02 -28.75
C PRO A 169 6.12 7.02 -29.13
N LEU A 170 7.29 6.51 -29.49
CA LEU A 170 8.48 7.30 -29.80
C LEU A 170 9.13 6.81 -31.10
N THR A 171 9.29 7.71 -32.08
CA THR A 171 10.08 7.46 -33.27
C THR A 171 11.56 7.66 -33.00
N GLU A 172 12.44 7.04 -33.79
CA GLU A 172 13.87 7.34 -33.77
C GLU A 172 14.17 8.63 -34.50
N PRO A 173 15.24 9.36 -34.14
CA PRO A 173 16.26 9.06 -33.14
C PRO A 173 15.78 9.34 -31.70
N LEU A 174 16.35 8.61 -30.71
CA LEU A 174 15.93 8.67 -29.30
C LEU A 174 16.89 9.47 -28.39
N TYR A 175 18.11 9.72 -28.84
CA TYR A 175 19.20 10.24 -27.98
C TYR A 175 19.58 11.69 -28.35
N GLU A 176 18.60 12.48 -28.75
CA GLU A 176 18.79 13.90 -29.04
C GLU A 176 18.20 14.75 -27.92
N PHE A 177 19.06 15.48 -27.20
CA PHE A 177 18.72 16.26 -26.03
C PHE A 177 19.12 17.73 -26.26
N THR A 178 18.32 18.44 -27.04
CA THR A 178 18.65 19.76 -27.59
C THR A 178 17.74 20.88 -27.09
N VAL A 179 16.66 20.59 -26.39
CA VAL A 179 15.70 21.59 -25.91
C VAL A 179 16.19 22.18 -24.58
N GLU A 180 16.29 23.49 -24.49
CA GLU A 180 16.87 24.19 -23.33
C GLU A 180 15.94 24.22 -22.11
N ALA A 181 14.63 24.35 -22.33
CA ALA A 181 13.63 24.45 -21.26
C ALA A 181 12.37 23.68 -21.62
N LEU A 182 11.67 23.17 -20.59
CA LEU A 182 10.35 22.60 -20.77
C LEU A 182 9.34 23.66 -21.23
N PRO A 183 8.34 23.30 -22.04
CA PRO A 183 7.28 24.21 -22.43
C PRO A 183 6.40 24.60 -21.24
N GLN A 184 5.82 25.81 -21.29
CA GLN A 184 4.72 26.15 -20.40
C GLN A 184 3.46 25.45 -20.87
N GLU A 185 2.92 24.56 -20.04
CA GLU A 185 1.73 23.78 -20.36
C GLU A 185 0.56 24.18 -19.48
N ARG A 186 -0.64 24.16 -20.08
CA ARG A 186 -1.86 24.45 -19.35
C ARG A 186 -2.30 23.23 -18.53
N ALA A 187 -2.22 23.32 -17.20
CA ALA A 187 -2.84 22.36 -16.30
C ALA A 187 -4.34 22.61 -16.14
N ILE A 188 -5.12 21.55 -16.05
CA ILE A 188 -6.56 21.58 -15.80
C ILE A 188 -6.80 21.06 -14.38
N PHE A 189 -7.57 21.81 -13.58
CA PHE A 189 -7.95 21.44 -12.22
C PHE A 189 -9.44 21.13 -12.15
N MET A 190 -9.85 20.27 -11.23
CA MET A 190 -11.22 19.85 -11.06
C MET A 190 -11.63 19.94 -9.58
N ALA A 191 -12.82 20.47 -9.33
CA ALA A 191 -13.44 20.44 -8.01
C ALA A 191 -14.24 19.13 -7.83
N PRO A 192 -14.27 18.52 -6.62
CA PRO A 192 -15.05 17.31 -6.36
C PRO A 192 -16.56 17.58 -6.39
N ALA A 193 -17.33 16.54 -6.70
CA ALA A 193 -18.80 16.58 -6.61
C ALA A 193 -19.26 16.46 -5.14
N ARG A 194 -20.45 16.99 -4.82
CA ARG A 194 -21.05 16.86 -3.48
C ARG A 194 -21.93 15.62 -3.38
N SER A 195 -22.03 15.04 -2.15
CA SER A 195 -22.84 13.86 -1.84
C SER A 195 -24.35 14.10 -1.92
N ASP A 196 -25.16 13.04 -2.18
CA ASP A 196 -26.63 13.07 -2.11
C ASP A 196 -27.13 13.03 -0.66
N LYS A 197 -27.69 14.16 -0.17
CA LYS A 197 -28.19 14.29 1.21
C LYS A 197 -29.46 13.46 1.49
N ARG A 198 -30.15 12.90 0.51
CA ARG A 198 -31.37 12.08 0.74
C ARG A 198 -31.01 10.75 1.38
N LEU A 199 -30.07 10.00 0.80
CA LEU A 199 -29.61 8.74 1.34
C LEU A 199 -28.89 8.93 2.67
N LEU A 200 -28.15 10.02 2.84
CA LEU A 200 -27.54 10.39 4.13
C LEU A 200 -28.59 10.55 5.24
N ARG A 201 -29.74 11.20 4.97
CA ARG A 201 -30.83 11.31 5.96
C ARG A 201 -31.47 9.98 6.32
N GLU A 202 -31.58 9.07 5.36
CA GLU A 202 -32.07 7.71 5.62
C GLU A 202 -31.10 6.93 6.49
N CYS A 203 -29.79 6.96 6.17
CA CYS A 203 -28.74 6.38 7.00
C CYS A 203 -28.73 6.98 8.42
N ALA A 204 -28.83 8.31 8.54
CA ALA A 204 -28.93 9.02 9.81
C ALA A 204 -30.14 8.57 10.64
N GLY A 205 -31.30 8.42 10.00
CA GLY A 205 -32.51 7.87 10.65
C GLY A 205 -32.30 6.45 11.17
N ASN A 206 -31.71 5.58 10.37
CA ASN A 206 -31.39 4.21 10.82
C ASN A 206 -30.42 4.22 12.00
N LEU A 207 -29.39 5.07 11.99
CA LEU A 207 -28.46 5.22 13.11
C LEU A 207 -29.19 5.71 14.38
N LEU A 208 -30.02 6.76 14.30
CA LEU A 208 -30.72 7.33 15.45
C LEU A 208 -31.65 6.31 16.16
N PHE A 209 -32.37 5.50 15.39
CA PHE A 209 -33.32 4.51 15.92
C PHE A 209 -32.72 3.13 16.18
N SER A 210 -31.43 2.92 15.93
CA SER A 210 -30.70 1.71 16.31
C SER A 210 -30.48 1.64 17.83
N GLU A 211 -30.58 0.47 18.42
CA GLU A 211 -30.19 0.16 19.80
C GLU A 211 -28.79 -0.49 19.86
N ARG A 212 -28.32 -1.02 18.72
CA ARG A 212 -27.08 -1.79 18.61
C ARG A 212 -26.26 -1.34 17.39
N PRO A 213 -25.83 -0.06 17.34
CA PRO A 213 -25.10 0.48 16.21
C PRO A 213 -23.65 -0.01 16.20
N LEU A 214 -23.20 -0.48 15.04
CA LEU A 214 -21.84 -0.95 14.78
C LEU A 214 -21.25 -0.22 13.59
N ILE A 215 -20.04 0.30 13.73
CA ILE A 215 -19.22 0.77 12.62
C ILE A 215 -18.07 -0.22 12.42
N VAL A 216 -17.87 -0.65 11.20
CA VAL A 216 -16.77 -1.53 10.82
C VAL A 216 -15.86 -0.79 9.88
N VAL A 217 -14.57 -0.70 10.22
CA VAL A 217 -13.58 0.00 9.42
C VAL A 217 -12.59 -1.02 8.84
N GLY A 218 -12.65 -1.21 7.52
CA GLY A 218 -11.66 -1.97 6.76
C GLY A 218 -10.42 -1.14 6.48
N GLN A 219 -9.55 -1.62 5.59
CA GLN A 219 -8.34 -0.90 5.20
C GLN A 219 -8.68 0.49 4.67
N THR A 220 -8.02 1.52 5.21
CA THR A 220 -8.03 2.91 4.74
C THR A 220 -6.62 3.35 4.33
N LEU A 221 -6.49 4.50 3.71
CA LEU A 221 -5.19 5.17 3.66
C LEU A 221 -4.87 5.74 5.06
N ARG A 222 -3.58 5.96 5.33
CA ARG A 222 -3.18 6.62 6.58
C ARG A 222 -3.82 8.00 6.64
N ASP A 223 -4.33 8.37 7.81
CA ASP A 223 -4.98 9.65 8.09
C ASP A 223 -6.28 9.93 7.29
N GLU A 224 -6.78 8.94 6.53
CA GLU A 224 -8.09 9.01 5.85
C GLU A 224 -9.27 9.04 6.85
N LEU A 225 -9.09 8.36 8.00
CA LEU A 225 -10.01 8.34 9.13
C LEU A 225 -9.23 8.42 10.45
N LEU A 226 -9.67 9.28 11.35
CA LEU A 226 -9.11 9.46 12.69
C LEU A 226 -10.14 9.05 13.75
N VAL A 227 -9.65 8.77 14.96
CA VAL A 227 -10.53 8.47 16.12
C VAL A 227 -11.52 9.61 16.37
N ASP A 228 -11.09 10.84 16.20
CA ASP A 228 -11.90 12.05 16.42
C ASP A 228 -13.07 12.19 15.43
N ASP A 229 -12.99 11.58 14.23
CA ASP A 229 -14.10 11.60 13.27
C ASP A 229 -15.36 10.91 13.78
N PHE A 230 -15.23 9.99 14.76
CA PHE A 230 -16.34 9.30 15.39
C PHE A 230 -16.91 10.04 16.60
N ALA A 231 -16.17 10.99 17.17
CA ALA A 231 -16.55 11.72 18.38
C ALA A 231 -17.77 12.63 18.17
N GLY A 232 -18.01 13.06 16.93
CA GLY A 232 -19.15 13.90 16.53
C GLY A 232 -20.48 13.14 16.44
N LEU A 233 -20.50 11.82 16.48
CA LEU A 233 -21.72 11.02 16.36
C LEU A 233 -22.64 11.24 17.57
N PRO A 234 -23.99 11.20 17.38
CA PRO A 234 -24.96 11.67 18.36
C PRO A 234 -25.07 10.76 19.60
N LYS A 235 -24.54 9.55 19.52
CA LYS A 235 -24.62 8.53 20.57
C LYS A 235 -23.43 7.58 20.53
N PRO A 236 -23.22 6.79 21.61
CA PRO A 236 -22.23 5.75 21.63
C PRO A 236 -22.45 4.74 20.49
N VAL A 237 -21.36 4.37 19.80
CA VAL A 237 -21.34 3.36 18.75
C VAL A 237 -20.15 2.41 19.01
N VAL A 238 -20.32 1.13 18.66
CA VAL A 238 -19.19 0.21 18.65
C VAL A 238 -18.41 0.40 17.35
N VAL A 239 -17.09 0.62 17.45
CA VAL A 239 -16.20 0.72 16.29
C VAL A 239 -15.29 -0.50 16.29
N LEU A 240 -15.37 -1.33 15.24
CA LEU A 240 -14.45 -2.45 15.03
C LEU A 240 -13.49 -2.09 13.88
N ASN A 241 -12.22 -1.90 14.23
CA ASN A 241 -11.15 -1.55 13.32
C ASN A 241 -10.02 -2.57 13.35
N GLU A 242 -9.30 -2.67 12.25
CA GLU A 242 -8.07 -3.44 12.11
C GLU A 242 -6.84 -2.52 12.19
N ALA A 243 -5.64 -3.06 12.34
CA ALA A 243 -4.40 -2.29 12.37
C ALA A 243 -4.13 -1.50 11.07
N LEU A 244 -4.85 -1.79 9.99
CA LEU A 244 -4.76 -1.15 8.67
C LEU A 244 -5.70 0.07 8.52
N SER A 245 -6.25 0.58 9.62
CA SER A 245 -7.16 1.72 9.63
C SER A 245 -6.93 2.58 10.88
N ILE A 246 -7.55 3.69 11.03
CA ILE A 246 -7.66 4.65 12.15
C ILE A 246 -6.36 4.95 12.96
N GLY A 247 -5.34 4.10 12.95
CA GLY A 247 -4.04 4.34 13.61
C GLY A 247 -3.99 4.14 15.13
N CYS A 248 -5.08 3.75 15.79
CA CYS A 248 -5.13 3.54 17.25
C CYS A 248 -4.72 2.12 17.71
N GLY A 249 -4.22 1.29 16.81
CA GLY A 249 -3.98 -0.13 17.07
C GLY A 249 -5.22 -1.00 16.90
N PRO A 250 -5.09 -2.32 17.05
CA PRO A 250 -6.19 -3.26 16.87
C PRO A 250 -7.14 -3.24 18.07
N CYS A 251 -8.42 -3.43 17.81
CA CYS A 251 -9.43 -3.52 18.88
C CYS A 251 -9.69 -4.96 19.39
N HIS A 252 -8.91 -5.96 18.99
CA HIS A 252 -8.96 -7.36 19.46
C HIS A 252 -10.27 -8.12 19.20
N PHE A 253 -11.12 -7.66 18.30
CA PHE A 253 -12.39 -8.34 18.01
C PHE A 253 -12.21 -9.74 17.41
N ASP A 254 -11.09 -10.01 16.72
CA ASP A 254 -10.84 -11.32 16.11
C ASP A 254 -10.63 -12.41 17.18
N GLU A 255 -10.02 -12.05 18.31
CA GLU A 255 -9.88 -12.89 19.50
C GLU A 255 -11.24 -13.14 20.17
N VAL A 256 -12.08 -12.11 20.30
CA VAL A 256 -13.45 -12.24 20.82
C VAL A 256 -14.26 -13.21 19.95
N LEU A 257 -14.16 -13.07 18.63
CA LEU A 257 -14.86 -13.93 17.65
C LEU A 257 -14.24 -15.32 17.48
N ALA A 258 -13.06 -15.59 18.06
CA ALA A 258 -12.40 -16.90 17.98
C ALA A 258 -13.01 -17.96 18.92
N GLY A 259 -13.62 -17.55 20.02
CA GLY A 259 -13.99 -18.45 21.10
C GLY A 259 -15.32 -19.20 20.90
N GLN A 260 -16.41 -18.50 20.66
CA GLN A 260 -17.76 -19.05 20.51
C GLN A 260 -18.65 -18.10 19.71
N MET A 261 -19.77 -18.63 19.21
CA MET A 261 -20.84 -17.79 18.63
C MET A 261 -21.33 -16.82 19.71
N LEU A 262 -21.21 -15.53 19.45
CA LEU A 262 -21.65 -14.51 20.40
C LEU A 262 -23.18 -14.57 20.55
N PRO A 263 -23.71 -14.33 21.78
CA PRO A 263 -25.15 -14.21 22.01
C PRO A 263 -25.80 -13.13 21.15
N GLU A 264 -27.10 -13.24 20.93
CA GLU A 264 -27.88 -12.27 20.12
C GLU A 264 -27.73 -10.81 20.62
N ALA A 265 -27.47 -10.62 21.89
CA ALA A 265 -27.24 -9.32 22.51
C ALA A 265 -26.02 -8.57 21.95
N PHE A 266 -25.10 -9.27 21.26
CA PHE A 266 -23.95 -8.68 20.56
C PHE A 266 -24.25 -8.40 19.06
N MET A 267 -25.34 -8.96 18.49
CA MET A 267 -25.68 -8.76 17.09
C MET A 267 -26.16 -7.32 16.85
N PRO A 268 -25.57 -6.58 15.91
CA PRO A 268 -26.00 -5.22 15.59
C PRO A 268 -27.35 -5.21 14.86
N ASP A 269 -28.09 -4.13 14.99
CA ASP A 269 -29.29 -3.81 14.21
C ASP A 269 -29.04 -2.71 13.15
N PHE A 270 -27.88 -2.05 13.26
CA PHE A 270 -27.34 -1.11 12.28
C PHE A 270 -25.85 -1.36 12.08
N VAL A 271 -25.39 -1.38 10.84
CA VAL A 271 -23.97 -1.47 10.48
C VAL A 271 -23.62 -0.39 9.46
N LEU A 272 -22.56 0.38 9.74
CA LEU A 272 -21.93 1.27 8.78
C LEU A 272 -20.54 0.73 8.44
N TYR A 273 -20.33 0.38 7.17
CA TYR A 273 -19.04 -0.13 6.68
C TYR A 273 -18.25 0.98 5.98
N LEU A 274 -17.04 1.24 6.47
CA LEU A 274 -16.11 2.24 5.96
C LEU A 274 -14.84 1.57 5.45
N GLY A 275 -14.21 2.14 4.45
CA GLY A 275 -12.92 1.67 3.95
C GLY A 275 -12.98 0.44 3.04
N GLY A 276 -11.82 -0.21 2.87
CA GLY A 276 -11.59 -1.29 1.91
C GLY A 276 -11.60 -2.69 2.52
N HIS A 277 -10.60 -3.49 2.19
CA HIS A 277 -10.53 -4.91 2.56
C HIS A 277 -10.38 -5.13 4.07
N LEU A 278 -11.06 -6.17 4.58
CA LEU A 278 -10.87 -6.71 5.93
C LEU A 278 -9.92 -7.92 5.91
N VAL A 279 -9.06 -8.03 6.90
CA VAL A 279 -8.19 -9.19 7.14
C VAL A 279 -8.97 -10.32 7.78
N SER A 280 -9.81 -10.00 8.78
CA SER A 280 -10.55 -10.98 9.57
C SER A 280 -11.60 -11.73 8.74
N LYS A 281 -11.43 -13.06 8.65
CA LYS A 281 -12.47 -13.94 8.11
C LYS A 281 -13.61 -14.15 9.09
N ARG A 282 -13.32 -14.11 10.42
CA ARG A 282 -14.32 -14.31 11.48
C ARG A 282 -15.33 -13.17 11.49
N LEU A 283 -14.85 -11.92 11.38
CA LEU A 283 -15.76 -10.77 11.30
C LEU A 283 -16.67 -10.84 10.08
N LYS A 284 -16.14 -11.21 8.90
CA LYS A 284 -16.96 -11.43 7.70
C LYS A 284 -18.02 -12.51 7.91
N GLN A 285 -17.65 -13.64 8.53
CA GLN A 285 -18.58 -14.74 8.84
C GLN A 285 -19.65 -14.29 9.84
N TYR A 286 -19.26 -13.56 10.87
CA TYR A 286 -20.17 -13.00 11.87
C TYR A 286 -21.20 -12.06 11.24
N LEU A 287 -20.75 -11.10 10.43
CA LEU A 287 -21.62 -10.12 9.77
C LEU A 287 -22.50 -10.74 8.66
N ARG A 288 -22.13 -11.90 8.10
CA ARG A 288 -22.99 -12.65 7.16
C ARG A 288 -24.13 -13.40 7.84
N GLN A 289 -24.16 -13.45 9.17
CA GLN A 289 -25.23 -14.09 9.95
C GLN A 289 -26.25 -13.07 10.48
N LEU A 290 -26.12 -11.80 10.09
CA LEU A 290 -27.01 -10.73 10.54
C LEU A 290 -28.46 -11.01 10.11
N PRO A 291 -29.44 -10.70 10.99
CA PRO A 291 -30.86 -10.75 10.63
C PRO A 291 -31.17 -9.86 9.42
N ALA A 292 -32.12 -10.27 8.60
CA ALA A 292 -32.56 -9.48 7.43
C ALA A 292 -33.13 -8.08 7.79
N SER A 293 -33.48 -7.86 9.06
CA SER A 293 -33.92 -6.57 9.60
C SER A 293 -32.78 -5.61 9.92
N THR A 294 -31.52 -6.05 9.89
CA THR A 294 -30.35 -5.19 10.17
C THR A 294 -30.15 -4.22 9.00
N ALA A 295 -30.06 -2.93 9.31
CA ALA A 295 -29.75 -1.91 8.32
C ALA A 295 -28.24 -1.85 8.08
N VAL A 296 -27.77 -2.33 6.91
CA VAL A 296 -26.34 -2.37 6.55
C VAL A 296 -26.05 -1.33 5.47
N TRP A 297 -25.26 -0.33 5.83
CA TRP A 297 -24.81 0.75 4.96
C TRP A 297 -23.31 0.65 4.67
N ALA A 298 -22.90 1.07 3.48
CA ALA A 298 -21.51 1.20 3.10
C ALA A 298 -21.20 2.60 2.58
N VAL A 299 -19.97 3.05 2.79
CA VAL A 299 -19.43 4.27 2.20
C VAL A 299 -18.32 3.89 1.21
N SER A 300 -18.38 4.45 0.01
CA SER A 300 -17.39 4.20 -1.03
C SER A 300 -17.24 5.42 -1.94
N GLU A 301 -16.03 5.93 -2.08
CA GLU A 301 -15.77 7.11 -2.92
C GLU A 301 -15.97 6.87 -4.42
N ASP A 302 -15.91 5.62 -4.88
CA ASP A 302 -16.09 5.25 -6.28
C ASP A 302 -17.51 4.75 -6.61
N GLY A 303 -18.42 4.76 -5.62
CA GLY A 303 -19.82 4.34 -5.77
C GLY A 303 -20.01 2.88 -6.18
N GLN A 304 -18.97 2.04 -6.11
CA GLN A 304 -19.09 0.63 -6.49
C GLN A 304 -19.72 -0.21 -5.39
N VAL A 305 -20.70 -1.02 -5.76
CA VAL A 305 -21.38 -1.96 -4.88
C VAL A 305 -20.43 -3.12 -4.51
N ARG A 306 -20.04 -3.20 -3.24
CA ARG A 306 -19.22 -4.28 -2.66
C ARG A 306 -19.92 -4.85 -1.44
N ASP A 307 -20.91 -5.72 -1.67
CA ASP A 307 -21.70 -6.34 -0.60
C ASP A 307 -21.00 -7.57 -0.01
N THR A 308 -19.91 -7.33 0.76
CA THR A 308 -19.14 -8.42 1.37
C THR A 308 -19.88 -9.14 2.49
N PHE A 309 -20.93 -8.53 3.06
CA PHE A 309 -21.73 -9.10 4.16
C PHE A 309 -23.04 -9.71 3.69
N MET A 310 -23.37 -9.61 2.41
CA MET A 310 -24.58 -10.18 1.79
C MET A 310 -25.88 -9.59 2.34
N SER A 311 -25.86 -8.35 2.83
CA SER A 311 -26.98 -7.72 3.52
C SER A 311 -27.04 -6.20 3.33
N MET A 312 -26.26 -5.62 2.42
CA MET A 312 -26.20 -4.18 2.20
C MET A 312 -27.54 -3.63 1.68
N CYS A 313 -28.09 -2.65 2.40
CA CYS A 313 -29.33 -1.96 2.03
C CYS A 313 -29.08 -0.56 1.45
N GLY A 314 -27.91 0.05 1.70
CA GLY A 314 -27.59 1.36 1.16
C GLY A 314 -26.11 1.57 0.93
N LEU A 315 -25.81 2.40 -0.08
CA LEU A 315 -24.45 2.83 -0.43
C LEU A 315 -24.42 4.35 -0.52
N ILE A 316 -23.49 4.96 0.20
CA ILE A 316 -23.24 6.40 0.16
C ILE A 316 -21.92 6.62 -0.63
N GLU A 317 -22.02 7.36 -1.74
CA GLU A 317 -20.83 7.78 -2.48
C GLU A 317 -20.25 9.03 -1.83
N GLY A 318 -19.03 8.91 -1.26
CA GLY A 318 -18.37 10.02 -0.58
C GLY A 318 -17.12 9.59 0.17
N HIS A 319 -16.34 10.58 0.62
CA HIS A 319 -15.20 10.35 1.49
C HIS A 319 -15.67 9.94 2.89
N PRO A 320 -15.12 8.91 3.52
CA PRO A 320 -15.60 8.41 4.82
C PRO A 320 -15.69 9.44 5.93
N ALA A 321 -14.67 10.31 6.10
CA ALA A 321 -14.66 11.35 7.12
C ALA A 321 -15.75 12.41 6.85
N ASP A 322 -15.95 12.81 5.58
CA ASP A 322 -17.01 13.78 5.21
C ASP A 322 -18.40 13.20 5.51
N VAL A 323 -18.62 11.91 5.23
CA VAL A 323 -19.89 11.23 5.51
C VAL A 323 -20.14 11.14 7.01
N LEU A 324 -19.13 10.87 7.83
CA LEU A 324 -19.25 10.88 9.30
C LEU A 324 -19.60 12.29 9.81
N ALA A 325 -18.96 13.32 9.30
CA ALA A 325 -19.26 14.72 9.66
C ALA A 325 -20.68 15.12 9.24
N ASP A 326 -21.12 14.77 8.03
CA ASP A 326 -22.48 15.00 7.56
C ASP A 326 -23.52 14.24 8.41
N LEU A 327 -23.24 12.99 8.83
CA LEU A 327 -24.10 12.22 9.75
C LEU A 327 -24.18 12.89 11.12
N ALA A 328 -23.07 13.38 11.66
CA ALA A 328 -23.04 14.11 12.92
C ALA A 328 -23.90 15.37 12.86
N GLU A 329 -23.78 16.17 11.78
CA GLU A 329 -24.61 17.37 11.54
C GLU A 329 -26.10 17.04 11.44
N LEU A 330 -26.46 16.03 10.64
CA LEU A 330 -27.85 15.64 10.39
C LEU A 330 -28.54 15.05 11.63
N THR A 331 -27.77 14.50 12.57
CA THR A 331 -28.32 13.85 13.77
C THR A 331 -28.27 14.73 15.02
N ALA A 332 -27.62 15.89 14.97
CA ALA A 332 -27.46 16.79 16.10
C ALA A 332 -28.80 17.23 16.70
N GLY A 333 -29.00 16.97 17.99
CA GLY A 333 -30.21 17.33 18.74
C GLY A 333 -31.47 16.56 18.36
N MET A 334 -31.37 15.52 17.54
CA MET A 334 -32.51 14.68 17.16
C MET A 334 -32.83 13.63 18.23
N PRO A 335 -34.11 13.21 18.40
CA PRO A 335 -34.48 12.10 19.26
C PRO A 335 -33.79 10.82 18.82
N MET A 336 -33.26 10.05 19.78
CA MET A 336 -32.52 8.81 19.50
C MET A 336 -32.84 7.72 20.52
N LYS A 337 -32.67 6.46 20.13
CA LYS A 337 -32.68 5.33 21.05
C LYS A 337 -31.32 5.19 21.77
N ASP A 338 -31.33 4.73 22.98
CA ASP A 338 -30.11 4.47 23.74
C ASP A 338 -29.37 3.23 23.21
N SER A 339 -28.04 3.30 23.16
CA SER A 339 -27.14 2.24 22.70
C SER A 339 -26.03 1.92 23.74
N SER A 340 -26.09 2.52 24.89
CA SER A 340 -25.05 2.42 25.94
C SER A 340 -24.80 0.98 26.37
N ASP A 341 -25.83 0.19 26.60
CA ASP A 341 -25.72 -1.22 26.99
C ASP A 341 -24.99 -2.09 25.97
N PHE A 342 -25.23 -1.84 24.68
CA PHE A 342 -24.57 -2.57 23.61
C PHE A 342 -23.08 -2.23 23.56
N CYS A 343 -22.76 -0.93 23.63
CA CYS A 343 -21.39 -0.46 23.65
C CYS A 343 -20.61 -0.95 24.86
N GLU A 344 -21.21 -0.92 26.04
CA GLU A 344 -20.58 -1.41 27.26
C GLU A 344 -20.24 -2.91 27.18
N ARG A 345 -21.17 -3.75 26.69
CA ARG A 345 -20.92 -5.18 26.48
C ARG A 345 -19.74 -5.45 25.56
N TRP A 346 -19.70 -4.77 24.39
CA TRP A 346 -18.59 -4.90 23.47
C TRP A 346 -17.28 -4.43 24.08
N ASN A 347 -17.27 -3.26 24.73
CA ASN A 347 -16.07 -2.73 25.36
C ASN A 347 -15.51 -3.68 26.44
N GLN A 348 -16.37 -4.31 27.24
CA GLN A 348 -15.93 -5.28 28.25
C GLN A 348 -15.23 -6.50 27.64
N VAL A 349 -15.74 -7.06 26.55
CA VAL A 349 -15.12 -8.25 25.91
C VAL A 349 -13.86 -7.89 25.13
N LEU A 350 -13.84 -6.72 24.47
CA LEU A 350 -12.66 -6.22 23.76
C LEU A 350 -11.52 -5.91 24.74
N THR A 351 -11.79 -5.25 25.86
CA THR A 351 -10.79 -4.97 26.91
C THR A 351 -10.20 -6.26 27.47
N ARG A 352 -11.05 -7.25 27.79
CA ARG A 352 -10.57 -8.56 28.29
C ARG A 352 -9.70 -9.28 27.24
N ALA A 353 -10.05 -9.18 25.96
CA ALA A 353 -9.25 -9.78 24.87
C ALA A 353 -7.89 -9.09 24.74
N ALA A 354 -7.84 -7.77 24.86
CA ALA A 354 -6.59 -7.00 24.87
C ALA A 354 -5.68 -7.39 26.05
N GLU A 355 -6.22 -7.40 27.26
CA GLU A 355 -5.49 -7.81 28.49
C GLU A 355 -4.96 -9.26 28.38
N ALA A 356 -5.77 -10.17 27.83
CA ALA A 356 -5.35 -11.55 27.60
C ALA A 356 -4.20 -11.63 26.60
N ALA A 357 -4.24 -10.87 25.49
CA ALA A 357 -3.19 -10.85 24.48
C ALA A 357 -1.85 -10.32 25.03
N GLU A 358 -1.89 -9.32 25.93
CA GLU A 358 -0.70 -8.76 26.57
C GLU A 358 -0.09 -9.71 27.61
N SER A 359 -0.93 -10.38 28.42
CA SER A 359 -0.50 -11.24 29.52
C SER A 359 -0.13 -12.67 29.11
N GLU A 360 -0.43 -13.09 27.88
CA GLU A 360 -0.20 -14.45 27.39
C GLU A 360 1.28 -14.83 27.44
N GLN A 361 1.59 -15.97 28.07
CA GLN A 361 2.94 -16.56 28.07
C GLN A 361 3.15 -17.32 26.76
N LEU A 362 4.00 -16.78 25.89
CA LEU A 362 4.26 -17.35 24.58
C LEU A 362 5.63 -18.03 24.53
N PRO A 363 5.72 -19.25 23.97
CA PRO A 363 7.02 -19.85 23.62
C PRO A 363 7.66 -19.07 22.48
N PHE A 364 8.93 -19.36 22.20
CA PHE A 364 9.61 -18.84 21.02
C PHE A 364 8.80 -19.17 19.75
N SER A 365 8.33 -18.14 19.06
CA SER A 365 7.38 -18.23 17.93
C SER A 365 7.27 -16.91 17.19
N ALA A 366 6.62 -16.90 16.02
CA ALA A 366 6.28 -15.68 15.29
C ALA A 366 5.46 -14.69 16.14
N ASN A 367 4.55 -15.20 16.99
CA ASN A 367 3.74 -14.38 17.90
C ASN A 367 4.62 -13.56 18.86
N VAL A 368 5.56 -14.23 19.55
CA VAL A 368 6.43 -13.54 20.50
C VAL A 368 7.40 -12.60 19.80
N ALA A 369 7.90 -12.98 18.63
CA ALA A 369 8.82 -12.14 17.86
C ALA A 369 8.16 -10.80 17.46
N VAL A 370 6.92 -10.83 16.97
CA VAL A 370 6.17 -9.62 16.59
C VAL A 370 5.75 -8.82 17.83
N ARG A 371 5.26 -9.46 18.89
CA ARG A 371 4.89 -8.76 20.15
C ARG A 371 6.08 -8.00 20.74
N MET A 372 7.26 -8.65 20.80
CA MET A 372 8.48 -8.03 21.33
C MET A 372 9.02 -6.93 20.39
N LEU A 373 8.93 -7.12 19.07
CA LEU A 373 9.25 -6.07 18.12
C LEU A 373 8.41 -4.83 18.39
N GLU A 374 7.07 -4.95 18.39
CA GLU A 374 6.17 -3.81 18.61
C GLU A 374 6.40 -3.13 19.96
N ALA A 375 6.72 -3.91 21.01
CA ALA A 375 7.08 -3.38 22.32
C ALA A 375 8.43 -2.63 22.34
N SER A 376 9.33 -2.93 21.39
CA SER A 376 10.65 -2.31 21.29
C SER A 376 10.70 -1.08 20.36
N LEU A 377 9.64 -0.88 19.55
CA LEU A 377 9.55 0.27 18.68
C LEU A 377 9.24 1.54 19.48
N PRO A 378 9.78 2.70 19.09
CA PRO A 378 9.40 3.98 19.70
C PRO A 378 7.89 4.24 19.57
N ASP A 379 7.32 4.90 20.58
CA ASP A 379 5.93 5.40 20.56
C ASP A 379 5.78 6.67 19.69
N GLU A 380 6.67 6.87 18.75
CA GLU A 380 6.68 8.04 17.86
C GLU A 380 5.84 7.76 16.61
N ASP A 381 5.13 8.78 16.13
CA ASP A 381 4.39 8.77 14.85
C ASP A 381 5.30 8.54 13.64
N ASP A 382 6.61 8.59 13.84
CA ASP A 382 7.67 8.45 12.84
C ASP A 382 8.02 7.01 12.46
N VAL A 383 7.33 6.01 13.03
CA VAL A 383 7.56 4.59 12.68
C VAL A 383 6.55 4.11 11.66
N ALA A 384 6.99 3.88 10.43
CA ALA A 384 6.17 3.24 9.39
C ALA A 384 6.25 1.71 9.52
N ARG A 385 5.10 1.09 9.77
CA ARG A 385 4.95 -0.36 9.99
C ARG A 385 4.41 -1.03 8.74
N HIS A 386 5.24 -1.80 8.04
CA HIS A 386 4.84 -2.60 6.88
C HIS A 386 4.75 -4.07 7.25
N TYR A 387 3.60 -4.69 7.00
CA TYR A 387 3.37 -6.10 7.30
C TYR A 387 2.94 -6.86 6.05
N ALA A 388 3.59 -7.98 5.78
CA ALA A 388 3.21 -8.85 4.67
C ALA A 388 1.86 -9.54 4.92
N ASN A 389 1.25 -9.97 3.84
CA ASN A 389 0.05 -10.79 3.89
C ASN A 389 0.25 -12.10 4.67
N SER A 390 -0.81 -12.87 4.87
CA SER A 390 -0.85 -14.15 5.58
C SER A 390 -0.69 -13.99 7.09
N THR A 391 0.31 -14.61 7.72
CA THR A 391 0.52 -14.60 9.17
C THR A 391 0.91 -13.22 9.68
N ALA A 392 1.83 -12.54 9.01
CA ALA A 392 2.36 -11.27 9.48
C ALA A 392 1.26 -10.22 9.75
N VAL A 393 0.37 -9.95 8.81
CA VAL A 393 -0.72 -8.97 9.01
C VAL A 393 -1.72 -9.39 10.09
N ARG A 394 -1.89 -10.69 10.34
CA ARG A 394 -2.74 -11.16 11.44
C ARG A 394 -2.09 -10.94 12.79
N LEU A 395 -0.76 -11.02 12.86
CA LEU A 395 0.00 -10.66 14.04
C LEU A 395 -0.01 -9.15 14.26
N ALA A 396 0.00 -8.35 13.19
CA ALA A 396 -0.21 -6.91 13.28
C ALA A 396 -1.57 -6.59 13.92
N ASN A 397 -2.66 -7.24 13.47
CA ASN A 397 -3.99 -7.09 14.05
C ASN A 397 -4.09 -7.52 15.54
N ARG A 398 -3.04 -8.11 16.09
CA ARG A 398 -2.99 -8.51 17.49
C ARG A 398 -2.03 -7.65 18.32
N TYR A 399 -0.95 -7.16 17.75
CA TYR A 399 0.15 -6.57 18.51
C TYR A 399 0.60 -5.18 18.06
N ALA A 400 0.21 -4.72 16.86
CA ALA A 400 0.66 -3.43 16.35
C ALA A 400 0.13 -2.27 17.21
N ARG A 401 1.01 -1.30 17.50
CA ARG A 401 0.67 -0.14 18.35
C ARG A 401 0.33 1.11 17.55
N GLY A 402 0.19 1.02 16.23
CA GLY A 402 -0.13 2.12 15.35
C GLY A 402 -0.60 1.63 13.99
N TYR A 403 -0.74 2.56 13.05
CA TYR A 403 -1.17 2.25 11.69
C TYR A 403 -0.20 1.29 10.98
N VAL A 404 -0.75 0.34 10.23
CA VAL A 404 0.00 -0.68 9.51
C VAL A 404 -0.27 -0.59 8.01
N TYR A 405 0.80 -0.47 7.24
CA TYR A 405 0.77 -0.62 5.79
C TYR A 405 0.81 -2.10 5.41
N CYS A 406 -0.08 -2.53 4.54
CA CYS A 406 -0.12 -3.89 4.02
C CYS A 406 -0.68 -3.90 2.60
N ASN A 407 -0.09 -4.66 1.69
CA ASN A 407 -0.58 -4.87 0.33
C ASN A 407 -1.82 -5.78 0.35
N ARG A 408 -2.91 -5.25 0.87
CA ARG A 408 -4.17 -5.97 1.13
C ARG A 408 -5.17 -5.89 0.00
N GLY A 409 -4.92 -5.07 -1.02
CA GLY A 409 -5.78 -4.93 -2.20
C GLY A 409 -5.94 -6.25 -2.94
N THR A 410 -4.84 -6.89 -3.32
CA THR A 410 -4.82 -8.17 -4.03
C THR A 410 -4.53 -9.36 -3.12
N ASN A 411 -3.96 -9.13 -1.94
CA ASN A 411 -3.53 -10.15 -0.97
C ASN A 411 -2.43 -11.09 -1.49
N GLY A 412 -1.61 -10.66 -2.44
CA GLY A 412 -0.46 -11.40 -2.94
C GLY A 412 0.67 -11.52 -1.92
N ILE A 413 1.65 -12.36 -2.19
CA ILE A 413 2.89 -12.49 -1.39
C ILE A 413 4.01 -11.63 -1.94
N GLU A 414 3.85 -11.10 -3.13
CA GLU A 414 4.79 -10.19 -3.80
C GLU A 414 4.69 -8.76 -3.25
N GLY A 415 5.75 -8.01 -3.42
CA GLY A 415 5.76 -6.56 -3.34
C GLY A 415 5.82 -5.93 -1.96
N THR A 416 5.62 -6.65 -0.86
CA THR A 416 5.65 -6.03 0.49
C THR A 416 7.02 -5.44 0.81
N LEU A 417 8.09 -6.17 0.53
CA LEU A 417 9.46 -5.71 0.77
C LEU A 417 9.80 -4.54 -0.16
N SER A 418 9.39 -4.61 -1.43
CA SER A 418 9.56 -3.52 -2.40
C SER A 418 8.78 -2.27 -2.00
N THR A 419 7.56 -2.40 -1.48
CA THR A 419 6.76 -1.29 -0.96
C THR A 419 7.44 -0.61 0.23
N ALA A 420 7.91 -1.38 1.22
CA ALA A 420 8.64 -0.86 2.38
C ALA A 420 9.96 -0.20 1.96
N ALA A 421 10.68 -0.79 1.02
CA ALA A 421 11.93 -0.23 0.49
C ALA A 421 11.68 1.11 -0.23
N GLY A 422 10.68 1.19 -1.10
CA GLY A 422 10.28 2.43 -1.77
C GLY A 422 9.84 3.51 -0.78
N PHE A 423 9.02 3.13 0.21
CA PHE A 423 8.60 4.02 1.30
C PHE A 423 9.81 4.61 2.04
N SER A 424 10.81 3.78 2.36
CA SER A 424 12.00 4.20 3.10
C SER A 424 12.84 5.26 2.39
N LEU A 425 12.72 5.40 1.07
CA LEU A 425 13.48 6.39 0.31
C LEU A 425 12.99 7.82 0.52
N VAL A 426 11.72 8.00 0.82
CA VAL A 426 11.07 9.32 0.95
C VAL A 426 10.57 9.60 2.38
N HIS A 427 10.72 8.65 3.30
CA HIS A 427 10.38 8.79 4.72
C HIS A 427 11.64 8.93 5.57
N ASP A 428 11.69 9.90 6.46
CA ASP A 428 12.87 10.15 7.29
C ASP A 428 12.91 9.33 8.58
N GLY A 429 11.74 8.86 9.04
CA GLY A 429 11.61 8.00 10.22
C GLY A 429 11.98 6.54 9.96
N LEU A 430 11.80 5.71 10.98
CA LEU A 430 12.07 4.29 10.93
C LEU A 430 11.02 3.56 10.08
N VAL A 431 11.46 2.71 9.15
CA VAL A 431 10.58 1.85 8.35
C VAL A 431 10.82 0.39 8.73
N VAL A 432 9.83 -0.23 9.32
CA VAL A 432 9.89 -1.62 9.76
C VAL A 432 9.07 -2.49 8.81
N CYS A 433 9.66 -3.57 8.28
CA CYS A 433 9.00 -4.54 7.41
C CYS A 433 8.99 -5.91 8.08
N VAL A 434 7.81 -6.42 8.42
CA VAL A 434 7.62 -7.78 8.94
C VAL A 434 7.13 -8.67 7.80
N VAL A 435 7.93 -9.66 7.43
CA VAL A 435 7.71 -10.47 6.24
C VAL A 435 7.95 -11.95 6.50
N GLY A 436 7.15 -12.83 5.91
CA GLY A 436 7.40 -14.28 5.90
C GLY A 436 8.43 -14.66 4.82
N ASP A 437 9.01 -15.85 4.97
CA ASP A 437 10.07 -16.38 4.10
C ASP A 437 9.69 -16.42 2.61
N LEU A 438 8.57 -17.03 2.25
CA LEU A 438 8.14 -17.11 0.86
C LEU A 438 7.95 -15.73 0.24
N SER A 439 7.38 -14.78 0.98
CA SER A 439 7.19 -13.41 0.53
C SER A 439 8.54 -12.69 0.36
N PHE A 440 9.47 -12.89 1.29
CA PHE A 440 10.82 -12.33 1.23
C PHE A 440 11.60 -12.84 0.01
N PHE A 441 11.68 -14.17 -0.15
CA PHE A 441 12.43 -14.76 -1.27
C PHE A 441 11.79 -14.45 -2.63
N TYR A 442 10.47 -14.33 -2.68
CA TYR A 442 9.77 -13.93 -3.90
C TYR A 442 10.04 -12.46 -4.29
N ASP A 443 10.26 -11.57 -3.31
CA ASP A 443 10.46 -10.13 -3.51
C ASP A 443 11.89 -9.65 -3.20
N GLN A 444 12.86 -10.56 -3.13
CA GLN A 444 14.26 -10.25 -2.75
C GLN A 444 14.94 -9.20 -3.63
N ASN A 445 14.50 -9.04 -4.89
CA ASN A 445 15.01 -8.03 -5.82
C ASN A 445 14.78 -6.58 -5.33
N ALA A 446 13.87 -6.38 -4.37
CA ALA A 446 13.72 -5.12 -3.65
C ALA A 446 15.03 -4.64 -3.01
N LEU A 447 15.90 -5.55 -2.59
CA LEU A 447 17.17 -5.24 -1.93
C LEU A 447 18.32 -4.99 -2.91
N TRP A 448 18.13 -5.28 -4.19
CA TRP A 448 19.11 -5.01 -5.24
C TRP A 448 19.08 -3.52 -5.64
N GLN A 449 19.45 -2.66 -4.69
CA GLN A 449 19.34 -1.22 -4.82
C GLN A 449 20.47 -0.50 -4.10
N ASN A 450 21.14 0.43 -4.80
CA ASN A 450 22.18 1.28 -4.20
C ASN A 450 21.61 2.46 -3.40
N ALA A 451 20.31 2.74 -3.51
CA ALA A 451 19.66 3.89 -2.90
C ALA A 451 19.04 3.58 -1.53
N LEU A 452 19.03 2.32 -1.07
CA LEU A 452 18.44 1.95 0.22
C LEU A 452 19.07 2.78 1.36
N ARG A 453 18.20 3.25 2.27
CA ARG A 453 18.61 4.04 3.42
C ARG A 453 18.77 3.17 4.66
N GLY A 454 19.56 3.67 5.62
CA GLY A 454 19.77 3.02 6.91
C GLY A 454 18.56 2.99 7.84
N ASN A 455 17.40 3.50 7.42
CA ASN A 455 16.16 3.47 8.20
C ASN A 455 15.28 2.25 7.93
N LEU A 456 15.60 1.39 6.95
CA LEU A 456 14.85 0.17 6.67
C LEU A 456 15.28 -0.97 7.62
N ARG A 457 14.31 -1.57 8.31
CA ARG A 457 14.46 -2.68 9.25
C ARG A 457 13.56 -3.84 8.83
N ILE A 458 14.11 -5.01 8.67
CA ILE A 458 13.39 -6.19 8.19
C ILE A 458 13.39 -7.26 9.28
N LEU A 459 12.22 -7.64 9.77
CA LEU A 459 12.01 -8.84 10.58
C LEU A 459 11.51 -9.95 9.66
N LEU A 460 12.35 -10.90 9.37
CA LEU A 460 12.04 -12.06 8.54
C LEU A 460 11.60 -13.24 9.44
N LEU A 461 10.36 -13.65 9.31
CA LEU A 461 9.80 -14.83 9.98
C LEU A 461 9.99 -16.05 9.05
N ASN A 462 11.08 -16.79 9.24
CA ASN A 462 11.43 -17.93 8.42
C ASN A 462 11.05 -19.24 9.12
N ASN A 463 9.95 -19.84 8.70
CA ASN A 463 9.51 -21.15 9.16
C ASN A 463 9.64 -22.25 8.10
N GLY A 464 10.33 -21.99 6.99
CA GLY A 464 10.62 -22.96 5.94
C GLY A 464 9.44 -23.28 5.02
N GLY A 465 8.44 -22.38 4.90
CA GLY A 465 7.33 -22.56 3.98
C GLY A 465 6.02 -21.90 4.39
N GLY A 466 4.93 -22.28 3.72
CA GLY A 466 3.59 -21.74 3.95
C GLY A 466 2.92 -22.29 5.22
N GLY A 467 3.42 -21.97 6.42
CA GLY A 467 2.92 -22.49 7.70
C GLY A 467 1.42 -22.31 7.96
N ILE A 468 0.78 -21.32 7.33
CA ILE A 468 -0.68 -21.12 7.43
C ILE A 468 -1.47 -22.35 6.98
N PHE A 469 -0.93 -23.16 6.08
CA PHE A 469 -1.57 -24.34 5.53
C PHE A 469 -1.55 -25.55 6.47
N GLU A 470 -0.66 -25.56 7.48
CA GLU A 470 -0.61 -26.62 8.52
C GLU A 470 -1.90 -26.73 9.35
N ARG A 471 -2.72 -25.68 9.36
CA ARG A 471 -4.01 -25.67 10.07
C ARG A 471 -5.09 -26.51 9.40
N PHE A 472 -4.87 -26.93 8.14
CA PHE A 472 -5.84 -27.71 7.39
C PHE A 472 -5.50 -29.21 7.45
N GLU A 473 -6.26 -29.96 8.23
CA GLU A 473 -6.03 -31.40 8.43
C GLU A 473 -6.01 -32.20 7.11
N GLY A 474 -6.91 -31.90 6.18
CA GLY A 474 -6.94 -32.54 4.87
C GLY A 474 -5.66 -32.31 4.05
N LEU A 475 -5.00 -31.14 4.21
CA LEU A 475 -3.74 -30.87 3.53
C LEU A 475 -2.56 -31.57 4.23
N ARG A 476 -2.55 -31.62 5.57
CA ARG A 476 -1.50 -32.36 6.31
C ARG A 476 -1.38 -33.82 5.89
N GLN A 477 -2.49 -34.45 5.51
CA GLN A 477 -2.56 -35.84 5.05
C GLN A 477 -2.38 -35.98 3.54
N SER A 478 -2.34 -34.87 2.79
CA SER A 478 -2.24 -34.88 1.33
C SER A 478 -0.80 -35.11 0.85
N PRO A 479 -0.59 -35.92 -0.21
CA PRO A 479 0.70 -36.00 -0.89
C PRO A 479 1.13 -34.66 -1.54
N ALA A 480 0.20 -33.73 -1.72
CA ALA A 480 0.47 -32.40 -2.25
C ALA A 480 0.99 -31.42 -1.18
N ARG A 481 1.08 -31.80 0.10
CA ARG A 481 1.42 -30.93 1.22
C ARG A 481 2.69 -30.11 0.96
N GLU A 482 3.80 -30.76 0.62
CA GLU A 482 5.09 -30.10 0.39
C GLU A 482 5.01 -29.09 -0.76
N SER A 483 4.31 -29.45 -1.86
CA SER A 483 4.13 -28.55 -3.01
C SER A 483 3.25 -27.34 -2.69
N VAL A 484 2.16 -27.52 -1.93
CA VAL A 484 1.26 -26.42 -1.54
C VAL A 484 1.91 -25.51 -0.52
N MET A 485 2.69 -26.07 0.39
CA MET A 485 3.43 -25.30 1.41
C MET A 485 4.70 -24.68 0.86
N ALA A 486 5.19 -25.10 -0.31
CA ALA A 486 6.47 -24.68 -0.89
C ALA A 486 7.63 -24.79 0.13
N CYS A 487 7.74 -25.97 0.79
CA CYS A 487 8.72 -26.21 1.84
C CYS A 487 10.16 -25.99 1.34
N HIS A 488 10.99 -25.33 2.14
CA HIS A 488 12.40 -25.03 1.82
C HIS A 488 13.26 -24.93 3.08
N THR A 489 14.59 -24.87 2.86
CA THR A 489 15.62 -24.68 3.92
C THR A 489 16.50 -23.46 3.65
N THR A 490 16.00 -22.51 2.85
CA THR A 490 16.75 -21.33 2.41
C THR A 490 16.86 -20.32 3.54
N SER A 491 18.06 -19.71 3.70
CA SER A 491 18.32 -18.58 4.59
C SER A 491 18.58 -17.30 3.79
N ALA A 492 18.27 -16.17 4.39
CA ALA A 492 18.50 -14.85 3.80
C ALA A 492 19.97 -14.39 3.85
N GLU A 493 20.84 -15.09 4.58
CA GLU A 493 22.24 -14.67 4.83
C GLU A 493 23.01 -14.35 3.54
N GLY A 494 22.97 -15.26 2.55
CA GLY A 494 23.69 -15.08 1.28
C GLY A 494 23.18 -13.88 0.49
N ILE A 495 21.87 -13.63 0.51
CA ILE A 495 21.22 -12.49 -0.14
C ILE A 495 21.66 -11.18 0.52
N CYS A 496 21.57 -11.13 1.85
CA CYS A 496 21.98 -9.96 2.62
C CYS A 496 23.46 -9.61 2.39
N ARG A 497 24.32 -10.61 2.38
CA ARG A 497 25.76 -10.44 2.09
C ARG A 497 25.99 -9.88 0.68
N SER A 498 25.26 -10.38 -0.33
CA SER A 498 25.39 -9.94 -1.72
C SER A 498 24.94 -8.51 -1.94
N TYR A 499 23.94 -8.05 -1.18
CA TYR A 499 23.35 -6.73 -1.31
C TYR A 499 23.84 -5.73 -0.25
N GLY A 500 24.78 -6.11 0.62
CA GLY A 500 25.34 -5.21 1.64
C GLY A 500 24.35 -4.86 2.77
N ILE A 501 23.37 -5.73 3.05
CA ILE A 501 22.40 -5.59 4.14
C ILE A 501 23.01 -6.18 5.42
N GLY A 502 22.91 -5.45 6.54
CA GLY A 502 23.31 -5.98 7.84
C GLY A 502 22.41 -7.17 8.22
N TYR A 503 22.99 -8.27 8.66
CA TYR A 503 22.27 -9.52 8.89
C TYR A 503 22.55 -10.10 10.26
N SER A 504 21.50 -10.58 10.93
CA SER A 504 21.57 -11.41 12.13
C SER A 504 20.51 -12.50 12.09
N GLN A 505 20.77 -13.63 12.74
CA GLN A 505 19.84 -14.77 12.81
C GLN A 505 19.64 -15.17 14.27
N VAL A 506 18.39 -15.54 14.63
CA VAL A 506 18.01 -15.95 15.99
C VAL A 506 17.17 -17.22 16.00
N ARG A 507 17.35 -18.07 17.03
CA ARG A 507 16.73 -19.41 17.14
C ARG A 507 16.09 -19.67 18.51
N ASN A 508 16.18 -18.73 19.43
CA ASN A 508 15.64 -18.86 20.79
C ASN A 508 15.33 -17.48 21.41
N MET A 509 14.66 -17.46 22.55
CA MET A 509 14.24 -16.24 23.24
C MET A 509 15.38 -15.29 23.58
N HIS A 510 16.51 -15.82 24.09
CA HIS A 510 17.64 -14.98 24.49
C HIS A 510 18.29 -14.28 23.30
N GLU A 511 18.45 -14.99 22.18
CA GLU A 511 18.97 -14.43 20.94
C GLU A 511 17.99 -13.41 20.36
N LEU A 512 16.66 -13.67 20.46
CA LEU A 512 15.62 -12.78 19.97
C LEU A 512 15.67 -11.40 20.65
N GLU A 513 15.81 -11.35 21.98
CA GLU A 513 15.94 -10.09 22.71
C GLU A 513 17.13 -9.26 22.26
N ALA A 514 18.29 -9.91 22.08
CA ALA A 514 19.50 -9.25 21.59
C ALA A 514 19.36 -8.80 20.13
N GLY A 515 18.77 -9.66 19.29
CA GLY A 515 18.53 -9.39 17.87
C GLY A 515 17.58 -8.23 17.65
N LEU A 516 16.49 -8.15 18.43
CA LEU A 516 15.53 -7.04 18.32
C LEU A 516 16.13 -5.71 18.79
N ARG A 517 16.92 -5.69 19.86
CA ARG A 517 17.67 -4.49 20.27
C ARG A 517 18.57 -3.99 19.14
N TRP A 518 19.34 -4.89 18.53
CA TRP A 518 20.20 -4.56 17.40
C TRP A 518 19.38 -4.06 16.19
N LEU A 519 18.22 -4.70 15.88
CA LEU A 519 17.36 -4.32 14.76
C LEU A 519 16.77 -2.92 14.92
N THR A 520 16.37 -2.55 16.16
CA THR A 520 15.65 -1.30 16.46
C THR A 520 16.57 -0.15 16.88
N GLU A 521 17.91 -0.38 16.97
CA GLU A 521 18.87 0.70 17.22
C GLU A 521 18.70 1.82 16.19
N LYS A 522 18.66 3.07 16.68
CA LYS A 522 18.58 4.25 15.81
C LYS A 522 19.78 4.26 14.87
N PRO A 523 19.59 4.46 13.56
CA PRO A 523 20.72 4.59 12.64
C PRO A 523 21.61 5.75 13.09
N ALA A 524 22.93 5.56 13.07
CA ALA A 524 23.88 6.66 13.26
C ALA A 524 23.55 7.73 12.20
N GLN A 525 23.16 8.92 12.64
CA GLN A 525 22.59 10.07 11.94
C GLN A 525 22.51 9.94 10.41
N ALA A 526 21.29 9.87 9.88
CA ALA A 526 21.03 9.89 8.44
C ALA A 526 21.65 11.17 7.83
N ILE A 527 22.41 11.01 6.75
CA ILE A 527 22.94 12.15 5.97
C ILE A 527 21.72 12.88 5.37
N PRO A 528 21.48 14.16 5.70
CA PRO A 528 20.34 14.90 5.18
C PRO A 528 20.28 14.87 3.65
N SER A 529 19.08 14.82 3.09
CA SER A 529 18.84 14.79 1.63
C SER A 529 19.51 15.93 0.87
N SER A 530 19.71 17.09 1.52
CA SER A 530 20.44 18.24 0.97
C SER A 530 21.93 18.02 0.70
N ALA A 531 22.57 17.06 1.39
CA ALA A 531 24.00 16.76 1.21
C ALA A 531 24.28 15.81 0.03
N ARG A 532 23.26 15.22 -0.60
CA ARG A 532 23.40 14.25 -1.70
C ARG A 532 23.68 14.87 -3.06
N LYS A 533 23.33 16.14 -3.29
CA LYS A 533 23.61 16.82 -4.58
C LYS A 533 25.12 16.92 -4.89
N ASP A 534 25.99 16.82 -3.87
CA ASP A 534 27.45 16.89 -4.04
C ASP A 534 28.14 15.51 -4.17
N ALA A 535 27.52 14.43 -3.70
CA ALA A 535 28.13 13.09 -3.75
C ALA A 535 28.09 12.46 -5.14
N SER A 536 27.18 12.88 -6.03
CA SER A 536 27.07 12.35 -7.41
C SER A 536 28.18 12.86 -8.34
N LYS A 537 28.97 13.86 -7.92
CA LYS A 537 30.09 14.45 -8.67
C LYS A 537 31.48 13.93 -8.27
N ALA A 538 31.59 13.05 -7.28
CA ALA A 538 32.87 12.45 -6.92
C ALA A 538 33.34 11.49 -8.03
N LYS A 539 34.46 11.82 -8.66
CA LYS A 539 35.11 11.04 -9.73
C LYS A 539 35.35 9.58 -9.29
N ARG A 540 35.03 8.65 -10.18
CA ARG A 540 35.45 7.24 -10.10
C ARG A 540 37.00 7.15 -10.05
N GLY A 541 37.54 7.07 -8.85
CA GLY A 541 38.89 6.60 -8.61
C GLY A 541 38.84 5.07 -8.49
N THR A 542 39.78 4.39 -9.14
CA THR A 542 39.93 2.94 -9.17
C THR A 542 40.56 2.39 -7.89
N ASP A 543 40.02 2.73 -6.71
CA ASP A 543 40.43 2.10 -5.47
C ASP A 543 39.24 1.35 -4.87
N ALA A 544 39.53 0.15 -4.38
CA ALA A 544 38.57 -0.80 -3.82
C ALA A 544 37.53 -0.08 -2.95
N VAL A 545 36.30 -0.01 -3.46
CA VAL A 545 35.16 0.54 -2.73
C VAL A 545 34.90 -0.41 -1.57
N SER A 546 35.35 -0.04 -0.39
CA SER A 546 34.79 -0.58 0.85
C SER A 546 33.33 -0.12 0.85
N HIS A 547 32.41 -0.99 0.43
CA HIS A 547 30.99 -0.78 0.60
C HIS A 547 30.75 -0.71 2.10
N GLY A 548 30.65 0.50 2.65
CA GLY A 548 30.07 0.72 3.95
C GLY A 548 28.66 0.11 3.94
N PRO A 549 28.19 -0.53 5.00
CA PRO A 549 26.88 -1.13 5.04
C PRO A 549 25.84 -0.05 4.64
N HIS A 550 24.89 -0.39 3.78
CA HIS A 550 23.79 0.50 3.38
C HIS A 550 22.94 0.95 4.59
N GLY A 551 23.23 0.41 5.78
CA GLY A 551 22.57 0.72 7.03
C GLY A 551 21.21 0.02 7.18
N ALA A 552 20.63 -0.57 6.13
CA ALA A 552 19.47 -1.44 6.25
C ALA A 552 19.84 -2.72 6.99
N LEU A 553 18.95 -3.18 7.89
CA LEU A 553 19.20 -4.36 8.74
C LEU A 553 18.12 -5.40 8.54
N LEU A 554 18.50 -6.69 8.59
CA LEU A 554 17.58 -7.82 8.56
C LEU A 554 17.87 -8.76 9.74
N LEU A 555 16.83 -9.02 10.53
CA LEU A 555 16.82 -10.05 11.56
C LEU A 555 15.99 -11.24 11.08
N GLU A 556 16.64 -12.39 10.87
CA GLU A 556 15.98 -13.63 10.49
C GLU A 556 15.66 -14.46 11.74
N VAL A 557 14.37 -14.65 12.00
CA VAL A 557 13.85 -15.49 13.10
C VAL A 557 13.57 -16.87 12.53
N MET A 558 14.42 -17.85 12.90
CA MET A 558 14.30 -19.24 12.45
C MET A 558 13.27 -19.97 13.31
N LEU A 559 12.18 -20.35 12.68
CA LEU A 559 11.02 -20.99 13.31
C LEU A 559 10.84 -22.40 12.75
N ASP A 560 10.16 -23.26 13.50
CA ASP A 560 9.67 -24.52 12.94
C ASP A 560 8.37 -24.30 12.17
N VAL A 561 8.10 -25.11 11.15
CA VAL A 561 6.90 -25.00 10.29
C VAL A 561 5.61 -25.01 11.11
N SER A 562 5.61 -25.60 12.30
CA SER A 562 4.48 -25.68 13.24
C SER A 562 4.33 -24.44 14.12
N GLN A 563 5.29 -23.53 14.11
CA GLN A 563 5.34 -22.29 14.91
C GLN A 563 4.96 -21.05 14.10
#